data_ad16575f55493275c11a750674f49d34
#
_entry.id   ad16575f55493275c11a750674f49d34
#
_cell.length_a   1.000
_cell.length_b   1.000
_cell.length_c   1.000
_cell.angle_alpha   90.00
_cell.angle_beta   90.00
_cell.angle_gamma   90.00
#
_symmetry.space_group_name_H-M   'P 1'
#
loop_
_entity.id
_entity.type
_entity.pdbx_description
1 polymer ?
#
loop_
_entity_poly.entity_id
_entity_poly.type
_entity_poly.pdbx_seq_one_letter_code
_entity_poly.pdbx_strand_id
1 'polypeptide(L)'
;MVKPSEAAAAEWAEIDFTEKLWTIPALRMKKKRQHMWDVIFAVFSTAMFGSWIVYFFKNKRLLLVAPTVLGMTADWSENFLELLMLKTYSNSGAISETLVLLGSGLNIFKLTMAGLTYLIILVGIILLIKTFITRPKRV
;
A
#
# COMPACT_ATOMS: atom_id res chain seq x y z
N MET A 1 -39.91 1.91 -9.24
CA MET A 1 -39.43 0.74 -8.50
C MET A 1 -38.79 -0.20 -9.53
N VAL A 2 -37.46 -0.34 -9.55
CA VAL A 2 -36.74 -1.22 -10.48
C VAL A 2 -37.00 -2.66 -10.04
N LYS A 3 -37.38 -3.53 -10.98
CA LYS A 3 -37.62 -4.95 -10.65
C LYS A 3 -36.29 -5.60 -10.25
N PRO A 4 -36.26 -6.51 -9.25
CA PRO A 4 -35.02 -7.19 -8.82
C PRO A 4 -34.25 -7.86 -9.95
N SER A 5 -34.96 -8.35 -10.97
CA SER A 5 -34.37 -8.95 -12.18
C SER A 5 -33.61 -7.95 -13.06
N GLU A 6 -34.04 -6.68 -13.09
CA GLU A 6 -33.36 -5.62 -13.87
C GLU A 6 -32.12 -5.11 -13.16
N ALA A 7 -32.15 -5.03 -11.83
CA ALA A 7 -30.99 -4.69 -11.02
C ALA A 7 -29.87 -5.75 -11.13
N ALA A 8 -30.26 -7.04 -11.08
CA ALA A 8 -29.32 -8.14 -11.28
C ALA A 8 -28.73 -8.14 -12.71
N ALA A 9 -29.54 -7.88 -13.73
CA ALA A 9 -29.06 -7.81 -15.12
C ALA A 9 -28.09 -6.66 -15.34
N ALA A 10 -28.30 -5.50 -14.69
CA ALA A 10 -27.38 -4.36 -14.75
C ALA A 10 -26.04 -4.68 -14.08
N GLU A 11 -26.07 -5.36 -12.93
CA GLU A 11 -24.87 -5.81 -12.21
C GLU A 11 -24.04 -6.80 -13.04
N TRP A 12 -24.70 -7.78 -13.68
CA TRP A 12 -24.04 -8.74 -14.57
C TRP A 12 -23.47 -8.06 -15.82
N ALA A 13 -24.14 -7.05 -16.39
CA ALA A 13 -23.64 -6.28 -17.52
C ALA A 13 -22.38 -5.47 -17.16
N GLU A 14 -22.30 -4.95 -15.94
CA GLU A 14 -21.13 -4.24 -15.43
C GLU A 14 -19.93 -5.20 -15.22
N ILE A 15 -20.18 -6.42 -14.72
CA ILE A 15 -19.16 -7.48 -14.57
C ILE A 15 -18.64 -7.90 -15.95
N ASP A 16 -19.49 -8.13 -16.94
CA ASP A 16 -19.09 -8.51 -18.29
C ASP A 16 -18.30 -7.38 -18.97
N PHE A 17 -18.64 -6.12 -18.70
CA PHE A 17 -17.90 -4.97 -19.20
C PHE A 17 -16.49 -4.89 -18.61
N THR A 18 -16.34 -5.12 -17.30
CA THR A 18 -15.03 -5.17 -16.64
C THR A 18 -14.19 -6.34 -17.14
N GLU A 19 -14.77 -7.52 -17.37
CA GLU A 19 -14.09 -8.69 -17.92
C GLU A 19 -13.59 -8.43 -19.35
N LYS A 20 -14.40 -7.81 -20.21
CA LYS A 20 -13.97 -7.37 -21.57
C LYS A 20 -12.85 -6.36 -21.54
N LEU A 21 -12.86 -5.42 -20.58
CA LEU A 21 -11.77 -4.44 -20.43
C LEU A 21 -10.42 -5.11 -20.11
N TRP A 22 -10.42 -6.21 -19.36
CA TRP A 22 -9.21 -6.97 -19.04
C TRP A 22 -8.62 -7.76 -20.20
N THR A 23 -9.42 -8.07 -21.21
CA THR A 23 -8.96 -8.76 -22.43
C THR A 23 -8.22 -7.84 -23.39
N ILE A 24 -8.33 -6.51 -23.21
CA ILE A 24 -7.64 -5.53 -24.06
C ILE A 24 -6.15 -5.48 -23.71
N PRO A 25 -5.23 -5.84 -24.63
CA PRO A 25 -3.79 -5.88 -24.35
C PRO A 25 -3.22 -4.56 -23.80
N ALA A 26 -3.77 -3.43 -24.27
CA ALA A 26 -3.34 -2.10 -23.82
C ALA A 26 -3.61 -1.85 -22.33
N LEU A 27 -4.76 -2.30 -21.80
CA LEU A 27 -5.10 -2.17 -20.39
C LEU A 27 -4.25 -3.09 -19.50
N ARG A 28 -3.99 -4.31 -19.99
CA ARG A 28 -3.08 -5.24 -19.31
C ARG A 28 -1.65 -4.66 -19.20
N MET A 29 -1.15 -4.04 -20.27
CA MET A 29 0.15 -3.36 -20.24
C MET A 29 0.14 -2.13 -19.33
N LYS A 30 -0.95 -1.36 -19.30
CA LYS A 30 -1.10 -0.19 -18.40
C LYS A 30 -1.05 -0.61 -16.94
N LYS A 31 -1.74 -1.68 -16.56
CA LYS A 31 -1.74 -2.20 -15.19
C LYS A 31 -0.36 -2.75 -14.80
N LYS A 32 0.31 -3.50 -15.67
CA LYS A 32 1.67 -4.00 -15.42
C LYS A 32 2.67 -2.86 -15.18
N ARG A 33 2.55 -1.77 -15.94
CA ARG A 33 3.38 -0.58 -15.75
C ARG A 33 3.05 0.14 -14.44
N GLN A 34 1.79 0.20 -14.04
CA GLN A 34 1.36 0.79 -12.77
C GLN A 34 1.98 0.04 -11.58
N HIS A 35 1.90 -1.28 -11.52
CA HIS A 35 2.55 -2.09 -10.48
C HIS A 35 4.07 -1.85 -10.39
N MET A 36 4.75 -1.66 -11.51
CA MET A 36 6.17 -1.35 -11.50
C MET A 36 6.47 0.00 -10.85
N TRP A 37 5.64 1.02 -11.12
CA TRP A 37 5.78 2.33 -10.47
C TRP A 37 5.45 2.27 -8.97
N ASP A 38 4.47 1.48 -8.55
CA ASP A 38 4.11 1.29 -7.15
C ASP A 38 5.28 0.66 -6.37
N VAL A 39 5.96 -0.34 -6.93
CA VAL A 39 7.16 -0.95 -6.32
C VAL A 39 8.30 0.07 -6.17
N ILE A 40 8.57 0.85 -7.21
CA ILE A 40 9.61 1.89 -7.19
C ILE A 40 9.27 2.95 -6.16
N PHE A 41 8.03 3.42 -6.13
CA PHE A 41 7.55 4.41 -5.17
C PHE A 41 7.67 3.91 -3.72
N ALA A 42 7.34 2.65 -3.45
CA ALA A 42 7.48 2.04 -2.13
C ALA A 42 8.94 2.05 -1.64
N VAL A 43 9.91 1.78 -2.52
CA VAL A 43 11.34 1.85 -2.19
C VAL A 43 11.76 3.28 -1.86
N PHE A 44 11.41 4.24 -2.72
CA PHE A 44 11.79 5.65 -2.52
C PHE A 44 11.17 6.24 -1.26
N SER A 45 9.89 5.99 -1.02
CA SER A 45 9.20 6.46 0.20
C SER A 45 9.80 5.84 1.46
N THR A 46 10.15 4.55 1.43
CA THR A 46 10.81 3.87 2.55
C THR A 46 12.20 4.44 2.82
N ALA A 47 12.98 4.68 1.78
CA ALA A 47 14.29 5.31 1.91
C ALA A 47 14.20 6.73 2.49
N MET A 48 13.23 7.51 2.03
CA MET A 48 12.99 8.88 2.51
C MET A 48 12.57 8.88 3.99
N PHE A 49 11.54 8.14 4.35
CA PHE A 49 11.05 8.07 5.73
C PHE A 49 12.07 7.45 6.67
N GLY A 50 12.75 6.38 6.23
CA GLY A 50 13.83 5.74 6.98
C GLY A 50 14.97 6.71 7.26
N SER A 51 15.37 7.52 6.28
CA SER A 51 16.41 8.54 6.44
C SER A 51 16.02 9.61 7.47
N TRP A 52 14.76 10.06 7.45
CA TRP A 52 14.26 11.01 8.43
C TRP A 52 14.25 10.43 9.85
N ILE A 53 13.79 9.19 10.01
CA ILE A 53 13.79 8.51 11.31
C ILE A 53 15.22 8.35 11.84
N VAL A 54 16.16 7.93 11.00
CA VAL A 54 17.58 7.82 11.39
C VAL A 54 18.17 9.17 11.76
N TYR A 55 17.79 10.24 11.10
CA TYR A 55 18.22 11.60 11.42
C TYR A 55 17.70 12.08 12.77
N PHE A 56 16.42 11.83 13.09
CA PHE A 56 15.82 12.26 14.35
C PHE A 56 16.24 11.39 15.55
N PHE A 57 16.40 10.07 15.36
CA PHE A 57 16.57 9.10 16.47
C PHE A 57 17.90 8.33 16.38
N LYS A 58 19.01 8.99 16.69
CA LYS A 58 20.37 8.44 16.53
C LYS A 58 20.62 7.09 17.24
N ASN A 59 20.06 6.86 18.44
CA ASN A 59 20.38 5.70 19.30
C ASN A 59 19.42 4.50 19.17
N LYS A 60 18.15 4.70 18.72
CA LYS A 60 17.14 3.64 18.59
C LYS A 60 16.64 3.46 17.13
N ARG A 61 17.46 3.85 16.17
CA ARG A 61 17.10 3.96 14.76
C ARG A 61 16.54 2.66 14.14
N LEU A 62 17.13 1.50 14.47
CA LEU A 62 16.73 0.22 13.85
C LEU A 62 15.30 -0.16 14.22
N LEU A 63 14.93 -0.07 15.50
CA LEU A 63 13.57 -0.40 15.95
C LEU A 63 12.53 0.56 15.37
N LEU A 64 12.87 1.86 15.28
CA LEU A 64 11.96 2.89 14.80
C LEU A 64 11.81 2.90 13.26
N VAL A 65 12.77 2.36 12.52
CA VAL A 65 12.70 2.19 11.06
C VAL A 65 11.92 0.92 10.69
N ALA A 66 11.79 -0.05 11.60
CA ALA A 66 11.12 -1.32 11.34
C ALA A 66 9.70 -1.16 10.75
N PRO A 67 8.81 -0.29 11.25
CA PRO A 67 7.48 -0.10 10.67
C PRO A 67 7.53 0.32 9.19
N THR A 68 8.48 1.19 8.81
CA THR A 68 8.63 1.64 7.41
C THR A 68 9.02 0.49 6.48
N VAL A 69 9.95 -0.36 6.91
CA VAL A 69 10.40 -1.54 6.14
C VAL A 69 9.30 -2.60 6.08
N LEU A 70 8.61 -2.85 7.21
CA LEU A 70 7.49 -3.79 7.26
C LEU A 70 6.31 -3.32 6.38
N GLY A 71 6.03 -2.03 6.34
CA GLY A 71 5.03 -1.43 5.46
C GLY A 71 5.37 -1.66 3.98
N MET A 72 6.62 -1.47 3.58
CA MET A 72 7.10 -1.74 2.22
C MET A 72 6.98 -3.23 1.85
N THR A 73 7.38 -4.13 2.76
CA THR A 73 7.26 -5.57 2.49
C THR A 73 5.81 -6.02 2.38
N ALA A 74 4.92 -5.43 3.17
CA ALA A 74 3.48 -5.69 3.08
C ALA A 74 2.91 -5.20 1.73
N ASP A 75 3.31 -4.01 1.28
CA ASP A 75 2.91 -3.45 -0.02
C ASP A 75 3.34 -4.35 -1.19
N TRP A 76 4.57 -4.85 -1.17
CA TRP A 76 5.04 -5.80 -2.17
C TRP A 76 4.28 -7.13 -2.12
N SER A 77 3.99 -7.62 -0.91
CA SER A 77 3.23 -8.87 -0.74
C SER A 77 1.79 -8.73 -1.23
N GLU A 78 1.14 -7.57 -1.02
CA GLU A 78 -0.18 -7.24 -1.55
C GLU A 78 -0.17 -7.23 -3.08
N ASN A 79 0.78 -6.54 -3.70
CA ASN A 79 0.95 -6.51 -5.15
C ASN A 79 1.16 -7.92 -5.74
N PHE A 80 1.92 -8.77 -5.05
CA PHE A 80 2.13 -10.16 -5.47
C PHE A 80 0.83 -10.98 -5.36
N LEU A 81 0.06 -10.82 -4.26
CA LEU A 81 -1.23 -11.48 -4.09
C LEU A 81 -2.25 -11.06 -5.15
N GLU A 82 -2.29 -9.77 -5.50
CA GLU A 82 -3.16 -9.30 -6.59
C GLU A 82 -2.84 -10.00 -7.92
N LEU A 83 -1.57 -10.14 -8.26
CA LEU A 83 -1.15 -10.85 -9.47
C LEU A 83 -1.53 -12.34 -9.40
N LEU A 84 -1.44 -12.96 -8.22
CA LEU A 84 -1.84 -14.35 -8.00
C LEU A 84 -3.36 -14.51 -8.14
N MET A 85 -4.15 -13.61 -7.56
CA MET A 85 -5.62 -13.58 -7.71
C MET A 85 -6.03 -13.45 -9.18
N LEU A 86 -5.41 -12.54 -9.92
CA LEU A 86 -5.66 -12.36 -11.34
C LEU A 86 -5.34 -13.61 -12.15
N LYS A 87 -4.22 -14.28 -11.86
CA LYS A 87 -3.83 -15.52 -12.51
C LYS A 87 -4.81 -16.66 -12.20
N THR A 88 -5.23 -16.78 -10.94
CA THR A 88 -6.18 -17.80 -10.50
C THR A 88 -7.55 -17.57 -11.17
N TYR A 89 -8.05 -16.33 -11.17
CA TYR A 89 -9.29 -15.97 -11.83
C TYR A 89 -9.25 -16.27 -13.35
N SER A 90 -8.15 -15.95 -14.01
CA SER A 90 -7.97 -16.23 -15.45
C SER A 90 -8.02 -17.73 -15.79
N ASN A 91 -7.61 -18.59 -14.84
CA ASN A 91 -7.55 -20.04 -15.07
C ASN A 91 -8.81 -20.79 -14.64
N SER A 92 -9.46 -20.35 -13.55
CA SER A 92 -10.58 -21.08 -12.92
C SER A 92 -11.91 -20.32 -12.92
N GLY A 93 -11.91 -19.04 -13.32
CA GLY A 93 -13.10 -18.17 -13.26
C GLY A 93 -13.56 -17.83 -11.84
N ALA A 94 -12.80 -18.22 -10.81
CA ALA A 94 -13.14 -17.97 -9.41
C ALA A 94 -11.91 -17.54 -8.60
N ILE A 95 -12.12 -16.69 -7.60
CA ILE A 95 -11.07 -16.28 -6.65
C ILE A 95 -11.32 -17.01 -5.33
N SER A 96 -10.25 -17.54 -4.72
CA SER A 96 -10.33 -18.18 -3.43
C SER A 96 -10.59 -17.14 -2.33
N GLU A 97 -11.56 -17.41 -1.44
CA GLU A 97 -11.85 -16.57 -0.26
C GLU A 97 -10.60 -16.37 0.62
N THR A 98 -9.77 -17.39 0.73
CA THR A 98 -8.51 -17.31 1.49
C THR A 98 -7.58 -16.25 0.92
N LEU A 99 -7.46 -16.14 -0.42
CA LEU A 99 -6.62 -15.12 -1.06
C LEU A 99 -7.17 -13.71 -0.82
N VAL A 100 -8.49 -13.55 -0.86
CA VAL A 100 -9.15 -12.27 -0.55
C VAL A 100 -8.91 -11.86 0.90
N LEU A 101 -9.05 -12.80 1.84
CA LEU A 101 -8.82 -12.55 3.26
C LEU A 101 -7.36 -12.17 3.54
N LEU A 102 -6.41 -12.86 2.92
CA LEU A 102 -4.98 -12.54 3.04
C LEU A 102 -4.65 -11.16 2.47
N GLY A 103 -5.21 -10.81 1.30
CA GLY A 103 -5.02 -9.50 0.70
C GLY A 103 -5.57 -8.38 1.59
N SER A 104 -6.77 -8.56 2.13
CA SER A 104 -7.36 -7.61 3.08
C SER A 104 -6.54 -7.46 4.36
N GLY A 105 -6.02 -8.57 4.90
CA GLY A 105 -5.16 -8.57 6.08
C GLY A 105 -3.84 -7.81 5.83
N LEU A 106 -3.20 -8.03 4.69
CA LEU A 106 -1.98 -7.31 4.31
C LEU A 106 -2.23 -5.81 4.11
N ASN A 107 -3.37 -5.42 3.54
CA ASN A 107 -3.72 -4.02 3.38
C ASN A 107 -3.90 -3.33 4.75
N ILE A 108 -4.62 -3.95 5.69
CA ILE A 108 -4.77 -3.43 7.06
C ILE A 108 -3.40 -3.31 7.73
N PHE A 109 -2.55 -4.34 7.61
CA PHE A 109 -1.21 -4.34 8.17
C PHE A 109 -0.35 -3.21 7.59
N LYS A 110 -0.35 -3.03 6.27
CA LYS A 110 0.33 -1.94 5.56
C LYS A 110 -0.09 -0.57 6.08
N LEU A 111 -1.40 -0.32 6.18
CA LEU A 111 -1.95 0.93 6.70
C LEU A 111 -1.55 1.19 8.15
N THR A 112 -1.53 0.15 8.98
CA THR A 112 -1.10 0.25 10.38
C THR A 112 0.38 0.63 10.46
N MET A 113 1.25 -0.01 9.67
CA MET A 113 2.68 0.29 9.63
C MET A 113 2.96 1.70 9.09
N ALA A 114 2.21 2.15 8.08
CA ALA A 114 2.27 3.51 7.58
C ALA A 114 1.87 4.53 8.66
N GLY A 115 0.78 4.30 9.37
CA GLY A 115 0.33 5.14 10.49
C GLY A 115 1.38 5.25 11.58
N LEU A 116 2.00 4.14 11.98
CA LEU A 116 3.11 4.12 12.94
C LEU A 116 4.32 4.91 12.43
N THR A 117 4.67 4.78 11.15
CA THR A 117 5.77 5.53 10.53
C THR A 117 5.52 7.04 10.61
N TYR A 118 4.32 7.50 10.24
CA TYR A 118 3.96 8.92 10.32
C TYR A 118 3.98 9.44 11.76
N LEU A 119 3.53 8.64 12.71
CA LEU A 119 3.52 8.99 14.13
C LEU A 119 4.95 9.17 14.67
N ILE A 120 5.86 8.27 14.30
CA ILE A 120 7.29 8.36 14.66
C ILE A 120 7.91 9.63 14.06
N ILE A 121 7.64 9.94 12.80
CA ILE A 121 8.14 11.15 12.15
C ILE A 121 7.61 12.41 12.83
N LEU A 122 6.31 12.44 13.14
CA LEU A 122 5.69 13.56 13.86
C LEU A 122 6.36 13.82 15.19
N VAL A 123 6.60 12.77 16.00
CA VAL A 123 7.35 12.87 17.26
C VAL A 123 8.75 13.40 17.01
N GLY A 124 9.44 12.91 15.99
CA GLY A 124 10.77 13.40 15.60
C GLY A 124 10.79 14.89 15.28
N ILE A 125 9.81 15.38 14.54
CA ILE A 125 9.65 16.82 14.21
C ILE A 125 9.41 17.64 15.48
N ILE A 126 8.53 17.19 16.37
CA ILE A 126 8.24 17.90 17.63
C ILE A 126 9.50 18.02 18.48
N LEU A 127 10.29 16.93 18.60
CA LEU A 127 11.55 16.94 19.34
C LEU A 127 12.59 17.88 18.72
N LEU A 128 12.64 17.94 17.39
CA LEU A 128 13.52 18.87 16.67
C LEU A 128 13.14 20.32 16.96
N ILE A 129 11.86 20.67 16.86
CA ILE A 129 11.33 22.02 17.16
C ILE A 129 11.65 22.40 18.61
N LYS A 130 11.38 21.50 19.55
CA LYS A 130 11.70 21.73 20.96
C LYS A 130 13.19 22.04 21.15
N THR A 131 14.06 21.29 20.51
CA THR A 131 15.52 21.48 20.60
C THR A 131 15.95 22.84 20.02
N PHE A 132 15.26 23.29 18.96
CA PHE A 132 15.54 24.61 18.34
C PHE A 132 15.14 25.77 19.26
N ILE A 133 13.97 25.68 19.90
CA ILE A 133 13.44 26.73 20.80
C ILE A 133 14.27 26.81 22.09
N THR A 134 14.72 25.67 22.61
CA THR A 134 15.42 25.61 23.90
C THR A 134 16.94 25.80 23.80
N ARG A 135 17.51 25.96 22.60
CA ARG A 135 18.93 26.30 22.45
C ARG A 135 19.17 27.72 22.99
N PRO A 136 20.01 27.91 24.02
CA PRO A 136 20.37 29.24 24.46
C PRO A 136 21.08 29.96 23.28
N LYS A 137 20.67 31.20 23.02
CA LYS A 137 21.37 32.08 22.09
C LYS A 137 22.79 32.21 22.63
N ARG A 138 23.78 31.64 21.91
CA ARG A 138 25.19 31.98 22.19
C ARG A 138 25.35 33.45 21.84
N VAL A 139 25.45 34.28 22.88
CA VAL A 139 25.91 35.67 22.80
C VAL A 139 27.40 35.68 22.61
#